data_22f5f048574342ad9f4e59ce15f3d5bb
#
_entry.id   22f5f048574342ad9f4e59ce15f3d5bb
#
_cell.length_a   1.000
_cell.length_b   1.000
_cell.length_c   1.000
_cell.angle_alpha   90.00
_cell.angle_beta   90.00
_cell.angle_gamma   90.00
#
_symmetry.space_group_name_H-M   'P 1'
#
loop_
_entity.id
_entity.type
_entity.pdbx_description
1 polymer ?
#
loop_
_entity_poly.entity_id
_entity_poly.type
_entity_poly.pdbx_seq_one_letter_code
_entity_poly.pdbx_strand_id
1 'polypeptide(L)'
;MEGFTYIDGIVAAVIVLSAILAYSRGLVRESLAIAGWVGAAVLAYVFAPRAEPLVRELPVVGPFLSESCELSIIAAFAAVFALGLVVMALFTPLLSLAVQRSVLGGLDQALGFLFGVVRGVLLVAVAFIVYDRAVAAETVPAVDNSRSAKVFASFQDSRNKAVPEDAPGWIVERYEELTGTCGAPAEPVDPAAPPAPGAAPAPDAPTAPAEPAAPAN
;
A
#
# COMPACT_ATOMS: atom_id res chain seq x y z
N MET A 1 -0.98 -21.06 39.21
CA MET A 1 -1.04 -20.81 37.77
C MET A 1 -1.26 -19.32 37.54
N GLU A 2 -0.49 -18.50 38.23
CA GLU A 2 -0.53 -17.06 38.15
C GLU A 2 0.10 -16.62 36.82
N GLY A 3 -0.65 -15.90 35.98
CA GLY A 3 -0.15 -15.28 34.76
C GLY A 3 -0.60 -15.90 33.43
N PHE A 4 -1.54 -16.84 33.41
CA PHE A 4 -2.16 -17.29 32.17
C PHE A 4 -3.53 -16.62 32.03
N THR A 5 -3.62 -15.68 31.11
CA THR A 5 -4.86 -14.95 30.82
C THR A 5 -5.56 -15.51 29.58
N TYR A 6 -6.84 -15.20 29.39
CA TYR A 6 -7.55 -15.57 28.15
C TYR A 6 -6.88 -14.98 26.90
N ILE A 7 -6.11 -13.90 27.06
CA ILE A 7 -5.31 -13.29 25.98
C ILE A 7 -4.25 -14.27 25.45
N ASP A 8 -3.57 -15.00 26.35
CA ASP A 8 -2.58 -16.01 25.94
C ASP A 8 -3.22 -17.14 25.13
N GLY A 9 -4.47 -17.49 25.49
CA GLY A 9 -5.26 -18.46 24.70
C GLY A 9 -5.61 -17.94 23.30
N ILE A 10 -6.00 -16.67 23.19
CA ILE A 10 -6.27 -16.03 21.89
C ILE A 10 -4.99 -15.97 21.05
N VAL A 11 -3.87 -15.56 21.63
CA VAL A 11 -2.57 -15.51 20.95
C VAL A 11 -2.19 -16.89 20.42
N ALA A 12 -2.28 -17.93 21.25
CA ALA A 12 -2.01 -19.30 20.83
C ALA A 12 -2.94 -19.74 19.70
N ALA A 13 -4.23 -19.43 19.79
CA ALA A 13 -5.22 -19.75 18.74
C ALA A 13 -4.88 -19.04 17.42
N VAL A 14 -4.51 -17.78 17.44
CA VAL A 14 -4.11 -17.04 16.21
C VAL A 14 -2.89 -17.67 15.56
N ILE A 15 -1.86 -18.02 16.35
CA ILE A 15 -0.64 -18.65 15.82
C ILE A 15 -0.96 -20.02 15.22
N VAL A 16 -1.71 -20.86 15.93
CA VAL A 16 -2.07 -22.22 15.48
C VAL A 16 -2.94 -22.15 14.23
N LEU A 17 -3.95 -21.30 14.19
CA LEU A 17 -4.80 -21.12 13.02
C LEU A 17 -3.99 -20.63 11.81
N SER A 18 -3.09 -19.66 12.01
CA SER A 18 -2.19 -19.18 10.96
C SER A 18 -1.32 -20.33 10.42
N ALA A 19 -0.76 -21.15 11.30
CA ALA A 19 0.08 -22.28 10.93
C ALA A 19 -0.68 -23.37 10.13
N ILE A 20 -1.89 -23.73 10.57
CA ILE A 20 -2.74 -24.71 9.89
C ILE A 20 -3.16 -24.22 8.52
N LEU A 21 -3.57 -22.96 8.41
CA LEU A 21 -3.96 -22.35 7.13
C LEU A 21 -2.78 -22.30 6.16
N ALA A 22 -1.58 -21.96 6.63
CA ALA A 22 -0.39 -21.92 5.81
C ALA A 22 0.09 -23.34 5.41
N TYR A 23 -0.04 -24.33 6.30
CA TYR A 23 0.19 -25.75 5.99
C TYR A 23 -0.67 -26.22 4.80
N SER A 24 -1.96 -25.87 4.83
CA SER A 24 -2.89 -26.28 3.75
C SER A 24 -2.60 -25.61 2.41
N ARG A 25 -1.94 -24.44 2.42
CA ARG A 25 -1.61 -23.68 1.20
C ARG A 25 -0.21 -23.97 0.65
N GLY A 26 0.73 -24.33 1.52
CA GLY A 26 2.15 -24.50 1.21
C GLY A 26 2.92 -23.17 1.19
N LEU A 27 4.24 -23.30 1.37
CA LEU A 27 5.18 -22.14 1.38
C LEU A 27 5.18 -21.40 0.05
N VAL A 28 5.20 -22.11 -1.07
CA VAL A 28 5.28 -21.50 -2.41
C VAL A 28 4.09 -20.57 -2.64
N ARG A 29 2.90 -20.99 -2.28
CA ARG A 29 1.69 -20.17 -2.43
C ARG A 29 1.72 -18.92 -1.55
N GLU A 30 2.17 -19.05 -0.30
CA GLU A 30 2.28 -17.89 0.61
C GLU A 30 3.37 -16.92 0.13
N SER A 31 4.51 -17.43 -0.34
CA SER A 31 5.60 -16.61 -0.88
C SER A 31 5.19 -15.89 -2.17
N LEU A 32 4.50 -16.58 -3.08
CA LEU A 32 3.97 -15.97 -4.31
C LEU A 32 2.91 -14.91 -4.02
N ALA A 33 2.09 -15.10 -2.98
CA ALA A 33 1.13 -14.09 -2.56
C ALA A 33 1.84 -12.81 -2.10
N ILE A 34 2.87 -12.93 -1.25
CA ILE A 34 3.66 -11.77 -0.80
C ILE A 34 4.37 -11.10 -1.98
N ALA A 35 5.05 -11.90 -2.81
CA ALA A 35 5.71 -11.39 -4.01
C ALA A 35 4.72 -10.69 -4.97
N GLY A 36 3.50 -11.20 -5.06
CA GLY A 36 2.42 -10.61 -5.85
C GLY A 36 1.97 -9.26 -5.31
N TRP A 37 1.82 -9.12 -4.00
CA TRP A 37 1.49 -7.84 -3.37
C TRP A 37 2.59 -6.80 -3.58
N VAL A 38 3.84 -7.19 -3.34
CA VAL A 38 5.00 -6.30 -3.55
C VAL A 38 5.13 -5.93 -5.03
N GLY A 39 5.02 -6.91 -5.93
CA GLY A 39 5.09 -6.68 -7.37
C GLY A 39 3.96 -5.77 -7.87
N ALA A 40 2.72 -5.99 -7.41
CA ALA A 40 1.59 -5.13 -7.73
C ALA A 40 1.80 -3.69 -7.23
N ALA A 41 2.36 -3.51 -6.01
CA ALA A 41 2.66 -2.19 -5.47
C ALA A 41 3.73 -1.46 -6.28
N VAL A 42 4.81 -2.16 -6.68
CA VAL A 42 5.86 -1.60 -7.53
C VAL A 42 5.30 -1.22 -8.91
N LEU A 43 4.50 -2.09 -9.53
CA LEU A 43 3.84 -1.78 -10.80
C LEU A 43 2.91 -0.59 -10.67
N ALA A 44 2.10 -0.53 -9.61
CA ALA A 44 1.21 0.59 -9.35
C ALA A 44 2.00 1.90 -9.19
N TYR A 45 3.09 1.89 -8.44
CA TYR A 45 3.96 3.05 -8.27
C TYR A 45 4.51 3.58 -9.61
N VAL A 46 5.03 2.69 -10.45
CA VAL A 46 5.62 3.07 -11.75
C VAL A 46 4.57 3.52 -12.78
N PHE A 47 3.39 2.90 -12.76
CA PHE A 47 2.38 3.12 -13.79
C PHE A 47 1.25 4.07 -13.38
N ALA A 48 1.09 4.41 -12.08
CA ALA A 48 0.04 5.32 -11.61
C ALA A 48 0.03 6.67 -12.35
N PRO A 49 1.18 7.35 -12.57
CA PRO A 49 1.17 8.63 -13.30
C PRO A 49 0.70 8.52 -14.76
N ARG A 50 0.93 7.35 -15.39
CA ARG A 50 0.46 7.10 -16.77
C ARG A 50 -1.00 6.68 -16.82
N ALA A 51 -1.50 6.06 -15.77
CA ALA A 51 -2.88 5.60 -15.66
C ALA A 51 -3.83 6.72 -15.18
N GLU A 52 -3.32 7.77 -14.56
CA GLU A 52 -4.09 8.88 -14.02
C GLU A 52 -5.05 9.53 -15.06
N PRO A 53 -4.61 9.90 -16.28
CA PRO A 53 -5.52 10.48 -17.27
C PRO A 53 -6.66 9.52 -17.66
N LEU A 54 -6.38 8.22 -17.74
CA LEU A 54 -7.40 7.20 -18.06
C LEU A 54 -8.46 7.09 -16.96
N VAL A 55 -8.06 7.24 -15.69
CA VAL A 55 -8.98 7.17 -14.55
C VAL A 55 -9.86 8.42 -14.48
N ARG A 56 -9.34 9.58 -14.87
CA ARG A 56 -10.12 10.83 -14.97
C ARG A 56 -11.18 10.80 -16.06
N GLU A 57 -10.98 10.04 -17.13
CA GLU A 57 -11.95 9.88 -18.21
C GLU A 57 -13.13 8.95 -17.86
N LEU A 58 -13.08 8.24 -16.73
CA LEU A 58 -14.16 7.35 -16.31
C LEU A 58 -15.43 8.15 -15.95
N PRO A 59 -16.59 7.85 -16.58
CA PRO A 59 -17.79 8.68 -16.45
C PRO A 59 -18.39 8.73 -15.03
N VAL A 60 -18.09 7.74 -14.18
CA VAL A 60 -18.62 7.64 -12.82
C VAL A 60 -17.69 8.29 -11.79
N VAL A 61 -16.39 8.15 -11.98
CA VAL A 61 -15.37 8.52 -10.97
C VAL A 61 -14.69 9.84 -11.35
N GLY A 62 -14.60 10.13 -12.66
CA GLY A 62 -13.93 11.30 -13.21
C GLY A 62 -14.37 12.63 -12.59
N PRO A 63 -15.69 12.92 -12.45
CA PRO A 63 -16.14 14.17 -11.85
C PRO A 63 -15.64 14.39 -10.42
N PHE A 64 -15.55 13.33 -9.61
CA PHE A 64 -15.03 13.41 -8.23
C PHE A 64 -13.50 13.54 -8.18
N LEU A 65 -12.81 12.97 -9.16
CA LEU A 65 -11.35 13.01 -9.22
C LEU A 65 -10.81 14.29 -9.84
N SER A 66 -11.61 14.98 -10.65
CA SER A 66 -11.21 16.22 -11.31
C SER A 66 -10.99 17.39 -10.34
N GLU A 67 -11.60 17.32 -9.14
CA GLU A 67 -11.48 18.36 -8.09
C GLU A 67 -10.15 18.31 -7.36
N SER A 68 -9.44 17.15 -7.37
CA SER A 68 -8.20 16.96 -6.61
C SER A 68 -7.21 16.08 -7.39
N CYS A 69 -6.06 16.65 -7.73
CA CYS A 69 -4.98 15.93 -8.40
C CYS A 69 -4.48 14.75 -7.57
N GLU A 70 -4.30 14.94 -6.26
CA GLU A 70 -3.84 13.89 -5.35
C GLU A 70 -4.81 12.70 -5.33
N LEU A 71 -6.11 12.98 -5.34
CA LEU A 71 -7.13 11.95 -5.35
C LEU A 71 -7.11 11.13 -6.65
N SER A 72 -6.86 11.78 -7.80
CA SER A 72 -6.77 11.09 -9.07
C SER A 72 -5.55 10.19 -9.19
N ILE A 73 -4.39 10.61 -8.66
CA ILE A 73 -3.19 9.76 -8.69
C ILE A 73 -3.30 8.58 -7.71
N ILE A 74 -3.93 8.78 -6.54
CA ILE A 74 -4.22 7.70 -5.59
C ILE A 74 -5.21 6.70 -6.21
N ALA A 75 -6.24 7.17 -6.89
CA ALA A 75 -7.20 6.32 -7.59
C ALA A 75 -6.55 5.53 -8.73
N ALA A 76 -5.64 6.17 -9.49
CA ALA A 76 -4.86 5.51 -10.52
C ALA A 76 -3.93 4.44 -9.95
N PHE A 77 -3.25 4.75 -8.84
CA PHE A 77 -2.46 3.77 -8.11
C PHE A 77 -3.32 2.57 -7.67
N ALA A 78 -4.47 2.82 -7.04
CA ALA A 78 -5.38 1.78 -6.60
C ALA A 78 -5.90 0.91 -7.75
N ALA A 79 -6.21 1.52 -8.90
CA ALA A 79 -6.67 0.80 -10.09
C ALA A 79 -5.58 -0.13 -10.66
N VAL A 80 -4.35 0.38 -10.83
CA VAL A 80 -3.22 -0.42 -11.33
C VAL A 80 -2.85 -1.51 -10.32
N PHE A 81 -2.87 -1.18 -9.03
CA PHE A 81 -2.60 -2.14 -7.95
C PHE A 81 -3.62 -3.29 -7.95
N ALA A 82 -4.93 -2.95 -8.03
CA ALA A 82 -5.98 -3.95 -8.10
C ALA A 82 -5.85 -4.85 -9.34
N LEU A 83 -5.53 -4.27 -10.50
CA LEU A 83 -5.28 -5.03 -11.73
C LEU A 83 -4.08 -5.97 -11.56
N GLY A 84 -2.99 -5.50 -10.98
CA GLY A 84 -1.82 -6.31 -10.66
C GLY A 84 -2.16 -7.49 -9.74
N LEU A 85 -2.95 -7.25 -8.68
CA LEU A 85 -3.41 -8.30 -7.78
C LEU A 85 -4.30 -9.33 -8.50
N VAL A 86 -5.20 -8.91 -9.39
CA VAL A 86 -6.03 -9.83 -10.18
C VAL A 86 -5.17 -10.71 -11.05
N VAL A 87 -4.18 -10.16 -11.76
CA VAL A 87 -3.23 -10.93 -12.56
C VAL A 87 -2.51 -11.94 -11.70
N MET A 88 -1.95 -11.54 -10.55
CA MET A 88 -1.25 -12.45 -9.64
C MET A 88 -2.18 -13.51 -9.04
N ALA A 89 -3.44 -13.18 -8.75
CA ALA A 89 -4.43 -14.13 -8.25
C ALA A 89 -4.75 -15.25 -9.27
N LEU A 90 -4.63 -14.97 -10.55
CA LEU A 90 -4.80 -15.97 -11.62
C LEU A 90 -3.57 -16.87 -11.75
N PHE A 91 -2.37 -16.32 -11.63
CA PHE A 91 -1.11 -17.07 -11.82
C PHE A 91 -0.69 -17.87 -10.58
N THR A 92 -0.91 -17.32 -9.38
CA THR A 92 -0.49 -17.96 -8.11
C THR A 92 -1.00 -19.40 -7.96
N PRO A 93 -2.29 -19.73 -8.18
CA PRO A 93 -2.75 -21.11 -8.04
C PRO A 93 -2.14 -22.07 -9.08
N LEU A 94 -1.87 -21.60 -10.29
CA LEU A 94 -1.27 -22.43 -11.34
C LEU A 94 0.15 -22.87 -10.95
N LEU A 95 0.96 -21.94 -10.46
CA LEU A 95 2.34 -22.23 -10.02
C LEU A 95 2.35 -23.08 -8.75
N SER A 96 1.52 -22.79 -7.77
CA SER A 96 1.46 -23.55 -6.52
C SER A 96 0.97 -24.99 -6.71
N LEU A 97 0.04 -25.22 -7.63
CA LEU A 97 -0.44 -26.56 -7.96
C LEU A 97 0.65 -27.43 -8.59
N ALA A 98 1.52 -26.85 -9.42
CA ALA A 98 2.65 -27.55 -10.01
C ALA A 98 3.61 -28.10 -8.94
N VAL A 99 3.89 -27.29 -7.90
CA VAL A 99 4.76 -27.71 -6.78
C VAL A 99 4.07 -28.72 -5.87
N GLN A 100 2.81 -28.49 -5.51
CA GLN A 100 2.06 -29.38 -4.61
C GLN A 100 1.85 -30.78 -5.19
N ARG A 101 1.77 -30.92 -6.51
CA ARG A 101 1.66 -32.20 -7.20
C ARG A 101 3.00 -32.89 -7.42
N SER A 102 4.11 -32.26 -7.11
CA SER A 102 5.45 -32.82 -7.21
C SER A 102 5.83 -33.59 -5.94
N VAL A 103 6.95 -34.30 -5.99
CA VAL A 103 7.55 -34.99 -4.83
C VAL A 103 7.86 -34.01 -3.68
N LEU A 104 8.01 -32.74 -3.98
CA LEU A 104 8.30 -31.67 -3.01
C LEU A 104 7.05 -31.15 -2.26
N GLY A 105 5.85 -31.62 -2.62
CA GLY A 105 4.59 -31.12 -2.03
C GLY A 105 4.52 -31.25 -0.50
N GLY A 106 5.00 -32.37 0.04
CA GLY A 106 5.06 -32.58 1.50
C GLY A 106 6.02 -31.62 2.22
N LEU A 107 7.17 -31.36 1.60
CA LEU A 107 8.14 -30.40 2.12
C LEU A 107 7.60 -28.96 2.05
N ASP A 108 6.93 -28.61 0.95
CA ASP A 108 6.28 -27.31 0.76
C ASP A 108 5.22 -27.05 1.85
N GLN A 109 4.41 -28.04 2.20
CA GLN A 109 3.43 -27.95 3.27
C GLN A 109 4.08 -27.80 4.65
N ALA A 110 5.14 -28.58 4.94
CA ALA A 110 5.84 -28.47 6.21
C ALA A 110 6.50 -27.10 6.39
N LEU A 111 7.14 -26.60 5.35
CA LEU A 111 7.70 -25.25 5.33
C LEU A 111 6.60 -24.17 5.39
N GLY A 112 5.45 -24.42 4.77
CA GLY A 112 4.26 -23.57 4.88
C GLY A 112 3.78 -23.46 6.32
N PHE A 113 3.74 -24.59 7.07
CA PHE A 113 3.40 -24.58 8.49
C PHE A 113 4.36 -23.70 9.29
N LEU A 114 5.66 -23.87 9.11
CA LEU A 114 6.67 -23.07 9.80
C LEU A 114 6.54 -21.58 9.48
N PHE A 115 6.33 -21.26 8.21
CA PHE A 115 6.06 -19.88 7.76
C PHE A 115 4.78 -19.33 8.41
N GLY A 116 3.72 -20.14 8.52
CA GLY A 116 2.47 -19.77 9.18
C GLY A 116 2.65 -19.47 10.67
N VAL A 117 3.51 -20.20 11.38
CA VAL A 117 3.88 -19.89 12.77
C VAL A 117 4.54 -18.52 12.85
N VAL A 118 5.56 -18.26 12.02
CA VAL A 118 6.27 -16.97 11.98
C VAL A 118 5.30 -15.83 11.67
N ARG A 119 4.43 -16.00 10.69
CA ARG A 119 3.40 -15.02 10.34
C ARG A 119 2.42 -14.80 11.49
N GLY A 120 1.98 -15.86 12.18
CA GLY A 120 1.09 -15.76 13.33
C GLY A 120 1.71 -14.95 14.48
N VAL A 121 2.97 -15.23 14.78
CA VAL A 121 3.75 -14.46 15.77
C VAL A 121 3.87 -12.99 15.36
N LEU A 122 4.14 -12.71 14.08
CA LEU A 122 4.24 -11.36 13.57
C LEU A 122 2.91 -10.60 13.64
N LEU A 123 1.79 -11.26 13.31
CA LEU A 123 0.45 -10.66 13.45
C LEU A 123 0.15 -10.30 14.91
N VAL A 124 0.47 -11.17 15.85
CA VAL A 124 0.32 -10.90 17.28
C VAL A 124 1.21 -9.74 17.72
N ALA A 125 2.47 -9.70 17.25
CA ALA A 125 3.38 -8.58 17.54
C ALA A 125 2.81 -7.23 17.04
N VAL A 126 2.29 -7.19 15.81
CA VAL A 126 1.64 -6.00 15.26
C VAL A 126 0.40 -5.62 16.08
N ALA A 127 -0.41 -6.61 16.49
CA ALA A 127 -1.59 -6.35 17.32
C ALA A 127 -1.23 -5.72 18.67
N PHE A 128 -0.16 -6.18 19.34
CA PHE A 128 0.33 -5.57 20.57
C PHE A 128 0.89 -4.16 20.34
N ILE A 129 1.62 -3.92 19.24
CA ILE A 129 2.11 -2.57 18.89
C ILE A 129 0.95 -1.61 18.68
N VAL A 130 -0.09 -2.05 17.95
CA VAL A 130 -1.30 -1.23 17.72
C VAL A 130 -2.03 -0.99 19.04
N TYR A 131 -2.14 -2.00 19.89
CA TYR A 131 -2.73 -1.86 21.23
C TYR A 131 -2.02 -0.80 22.05
N ASP A 132 -0.69 -0.87 22.17
CA ASP A 132 0.12 0.09 22.93
C ASP A 132 -0.06 1.54 22.41
N ARG A 133 -0.22 1.70 21.11
CA ARG A 133 -0.42 3.04 20.50
C ARG A 133 -1.85 3.55 20.63
N ALA A 134 -2.85 2.66 20.53
CA ALA A 134 -4.26 3.03 20.54
C ALA A 134 -4.81 3.20 21.96
N VAL A 135 -4.30 2.45 22.94
CA VAL A 135 -4.84 2.35 24.31
C VAL A 135 -3.91 3.02 25.33
N ALA A 136 -3.08 3.96 24.89
CA ALA A 136 -2.14 4.68 25.77
C ALA A 136 -2.79 5.39 26.97
N ALA A 137 -4.10 5.58 26.99
CA ALA A 137 -4.83 6.28 28.05
C ALA A 137 -5.57 5.35 29.03
N GLU A 138 -5.91 4.11 28.66
CA GLU A 138 -6.65 3.17 29.51
C GLU A 138 -6.05 1.77 29.35
N THR A 139 -5.22 1.35 30.30
CA THR A 139 -4.63 0.00 30.29
C THR A 139 -5.69 -1.06 30.60
N VAL A 140 -5.71 -2.14 29.80
CA VAL A 140 -6.55 -3.31 30.04
C VAL A 140 -5.76 -4.34 30.84
N PRO A 141 -6.05 -4.56 32.16
CA PRO A 141 -5.24 -5.41 33.02
C PRO A 141 -5.06 -6.85 32.52
N ALA A 142 -6.02 -7.34 31.73
CA ALA A 142 -5.96 -8.68 31.14
C ALA A 142 -4.89 -8.81 30.05
N VAL A 143 -4.59 -7.74 29.32
CA VAL A 143 -3.53 -7.69 28.30
C VAL A 143 -2.17 -7.51 28.97
N ASP A 144 -2.05 -6.52 29.87
CA ASP A 144 -0.78 -6.17 30.52
C ASP A 144 -0.24 -7.28 31.41
N ASN A 145 -1.13 -8.07 32.04
CA ASN A 145 -0.75 -9.21 32.87
C ASN A 145 -0.53 -10.51 32.07
N SER A 146 -0.76 -10.52 30.75
CA SER A 146 -0.55 -11.71 29.93
C SER A 146 0.95 -12.03 29.77
N ARG A 147 1.28 -13.31 29.71
CA ARG A 147 2.64 -13.75 29.41
C ARG A 147 3.07 -13.35 28.01
N SER A 148 2.16 -13.43 27.08
CA SER A 148 2.38 -13.03 25.69
C SER A 148 2.78 -11.56 25.59
N ALA A 149 2.09 -10.64 26.27
CA ALA A 149 2.45 -9.23 26.29
C ALA A 149 3.85 -9.00 26.86
N LYS A 150 4.21 -9.67 27.96
CA LYS A 150 5.55 -9.56 28.57
C LYS A 150 6.67 -10.04 27.66
N VAL A 151 6.46 -11.15 26.93
CA VAL A 151 7.42 -11.67 25.95
C VAL A 151 7.57 -10.68 24.78
N PHE A 152 6.46 -10.12 24.28
CA PHE A 152 6.51 -9.16 23.19
C PHE A 152 7.08 -7.80 23.63
N ALA A 153 6.80 -7.33 24.84
CA ALA A 153 7.38 -6.10 25.39
C ALA A 153 8.92 -6.20 25.47
N SER A 154 9.46 -7.34 25.92
CA SER A 154 10.93 -7.55 25.94
C SER A 154 11.54 -7.55 24.53
N PHE A 155 10.79 -8.00 23.52
CA PHE A 155 11.21 -7.96 22.13
C PHE A 155 11.15 -6.54 21.54
N GLN A 156 10.15 -5.74 21.93
CA GLN A 156 10.02 -4.33 21.54
C GLN A 156 11.14 -3.46 22.10
N ASP A 157 11.51 -3.67 23.36
CA ASP A 157 12.59 -2.92 24.01
C ASP A 157 13.95 -3.14 23.31
N SER A 158 14.17 -4.36 22.83
CA SER A 158 15.33 -4.70 21.99
C SER A 158 15.26 -4.07 20.59
N ARG A 159 14.07 -3.87 20.03
CA ARG A 159 13.86 -3.28 18.69
C ARG A 159 13.91 -1.75 18.70
N ASN A 160 13.40 -1.09 19.75
CA ASN A 160 13.46 0.37 19.86
C ASN A 160 14.91 0.88 19.86
N LYS A 161 15.87 0.00 20.16
CA LYS A 161 17.31 0.29 20.03
C LYS A 161 17.86 0.07 18.60
N ALA A 162 17.10 -0.61 17.72
CA ALA A 162 17.59 -1.06 16.42
C ALA A 162 16.83 -0.47 15.21
N VAL A 163 15.65 0.13 15.41
CA VAL A 163 14.86 0.73 14.32
C VAL A 163 15.15 2.23 14.28
N PRO A 164 15.68 2.77 13.17
CA PRO A 164 15.80 4.21 12.99
C PRO A 164 14.42 4.87 13.10
N GLU A 165 14.36 6.01 13.78
CA GLU A 165 13.12 6.81 13.91
C GLU A 165 12.57 7.28 12.54
N ASP A 166 13.38 7.21 11.49
CA ASP A 166 13.08 7.64 10.12
C ASP A 166 12.35 6.59 9.26
N ALA A 167 11.97 5.42 9.82
CA ALA A 167 11.24 4.41 9.03
C ALA A 167 9.92 4.91 8.38
N PRO A 168 9.16 5.88 8.95
CA PRO A 168 8.06 6.54 8.26
C PRO A 168 8.52 7.53 7.17
N GLY A 169 9.70 8.10 7.27
CA GLY A 169 10.19 9.16 6.38
C GLY A 169 10.26 8.71 4.92
N TRP A 170 10.76 7.51 4.63
CA TRP A 170 10.84 7.01 3.26
C TRP A 170 9.46 6.75 2.62
N ILE A 171 8.43 6.41 3.43
CA ILE A 171 7.05 6.26 2.93
C ILE A 171 6.50 7.62 2.53
N VAL A 172 6.74 8.63 3.36
CA VAL A 172 6.34 10.03 3.09
C VAL A 172 7.06 10.52 1.84
N GLU A 173 8.37 10.31 1.71
CA GLU A 173 9.15 10.67 0.53
C GLU A 173 8.60 10.02 -0.75
N ARG A 174 8.24 8.73 -0.71
CA ARG A 174 7.63 8.04 -1.87
C ARG A 174 6.21 8.52 -2.18
N TYR A 175 5.47 8.91 -1.17
CA TYR A 175 4.16 9.56 -1.36
C TYR A 175 4.32 10.93 -2.00
N GLU A 176 5.24 11.75 -1.50
CA GLU A 176 5.54 13.07 -2.06
C GLU A 176 6.08 12.98 -3.48
N GLU A 177 6.93 12.00 -3.79
CA GLU A 177 7.41 11.75 -5.15
C GLU A 177 6.26 11.38 -6.10
N LEU A 178 5.28 10.58 -5.63
CA LEU A 178 4.12 10.18 -6.42
C LEU A 178 3.15 11.34 -6.67
N THR A 179 2.98 12.21 -5.67
CA THR A 179 2.03 13.35 -5.69
C THR A 179 2.70 14.68 -6.04
N GLY A 180 4.02 14.72 -6.11
CA GLY A 180 4.80 15.94 -6.30
C GLY A 180 4.50 16.71 -7.58
N THR A 181 3.98 16.03 -8.59
CA THR A 181 3.48 16.67 -9.83
C THR A 181 2.16 17.42 -9.63
N CYS A 182 1.44 17.16 -8.53
CA CYS A 182 0.16 17.79 -8.21
C CYS A 182 0.30 19.22 -7.65
N GLY A 183 1.47 19.58 -7.16
CA GLY A 183 1.74 20.91 -6.60
C GLY A 183 2.70 21.78 -7.45
N ALA A 184 3.25 21.21 -8.54
CA ALA A 184 4.10 21.98 -9.42
C ALA A 184 3.27 23.05 -10.14
N PRO A 185 3.64 24.36 -10.05
CA PRO A 185 3.07 25.37 -10.93
C PRO A 185 3.28 24.88 -12.37
N ALA A 186 2.24 24.97 -13.22
CA ALA A 186 2.39 24.69 -14.62
C ALA A 186 3.63 25.44 -15.11
N GLU A 187 4.61 24.72 -15.68
CA GLU A 187 5.80 25.36 -16.25
C GLU A 187 5.32 26.54 -17.10
N PRO A 188 5.90 27.74 -16.95
CA PRO A 188 5.54 28.87 -17.79
C PRO A 188 5.70 28.41 -19.24
N VAL A 189 4.61 28.35 -19.97
CA VAL A 189 4.65 28.03 -21.39
C VAL A 189 5.51 29.09 -22.01
N ASP A 190 6.72 28.73 -22.46
CA ASP A 190 7.59 29.62 -23.18
C ASP A 190 6.86 30.01 -24.48
N PRO A 191 6.45 31.30 -24.64
CA PRO A 191 5.70 31.72 -25.80
C PRO A 191 6.51 31.59 -27.12
N ALA A 192 7.80 31.26 -27.02
CA ALA A 192 8.71 31.02 -28.14
C ALA A 192 8.88 29.54 -28.49
N ALA A 193 8.31 28.61 -27.70
CA ALA A 193 8.42 27.18 -27.97
C ALA A 193 7.53 26.79 -29.17
N PRO A 194 8.03 26.01 -30.16
CA PRO A 194 7.22 25.53 -31.27
C PRO A 194 6.10 24.64 -30.73
N PRO A 195 4.85 24.75 -31.30
CA PRO A 195 3.72 23.95 -30.84
C PRO A 195 4.01 22.46 -30.96
N ALA A 196 3.69 21.71 -29.91
CA ALA A 196 3.84 20.26 -29.89
C ALA A 196 3.03 19.62 -31.06
N PRO A 197 3.57 18.61 -31.77
CA PRO A 197 2.87 17.99 -32.87
C PRO A 197 1.60 17.30 -32.35
N GLY A 198 0.43 17.87 -32.69
CA GLY A 198 -0.89 17.37 -32.31
C GLY A 198 -1.75 18.32 -31.47
N ALA A 199 -1.28 19.48 -31.08
CA ALA A 199 -2.11 20.46 -30.40
C ALA A 199 -3.11 21.10 -31.36
N ALA A 200 -4.41 21.00 -31.04
CA ALA A 200 -5.46 21.70 -31.77
C ALA A 200 -5.27 23.22 -31.68
N PRO A 201 -5.58 24.02 -32.71
CA PRO A 201 -5.41 25.47 -32.65
C PRO A 201 -6.29 26.07 -31.57
N ALA A 202 -5.68 26.95 -30.77
CA ALA A 202 -6.38 27.68 -29.71
C ALA A 202 -7.53 28.53 -30.32
N PRO A 203 -8.71 28.60 -29.70
CA PRO A 203 -9.77 29.49 -30.16
C PRO A 203 -9.30 30.95 -30.05
N ASP A 204 -9.55 31.71 -31.10
CA ASP A 204 -9.17 33.12 -31.25
C ASP A 204 -9.56 33.92 -29.99
N ALA A 205 -8.59 34.58 -29.38
CA ALA A 205 -8.81 35.51 -28.28
C ALA A 205 -9.72 36.65 -28.72
N PRO A 206 -10.70 37.10 -27.92
CA PRO A 206 -11.55 38.24 -28.25
C PRO A 206 -10.67 39.49 -28.38
N THR A 207 -10.74 40.12 -29.55
CA THR A 207 -10.12 41.45 -29.81
C THR A 207 -10.65 42.46 -28.80
N ALA A 208 -9.73 43.05 -28.03
CA ALA A 208 -10.05 44.15 -27.13
C ALA A 208 -10.71 45.32 -27.87
N PRO A 209 -11.72 46.00 -27.29
CA PRO A 209 -12.33 47.16 -27.89
C PRO A 209 -11.31 48.33 -28.00
N ALA A 210 -11.27 48.97 -29.14
CA ALA A 210 -10.43 50.11 -29.41
C ALA A 210 -10.73 51.27 -28.41
N GLU A 211 -9.69 51.74 -27.77
CA GLU A 211 -9.72 52.91 -26.88
C GLU A 211 -10.11 54.19 -27.68
N PRO A 212 -11.10 55.00 -27.21
CA PRO A 212 -11.49 56.20 -27.91
C PRO A 212 -10.42 57.29 -27.78
N ALA A 213 -10.05 57.89 -28.93
CA ALA A 213 -9.07 58.95 -29.03
C ALA A 213 -9.50 60.19 -28.18
N ALA A 214 -8.57 60.70 -27.39
CA ALA A 214 -8.73 61.95 -26.62
C ALA A 214 -8.80 63.17 -27.57
N PRO A 215 -9.66 64.18 -27.31
CA PRO A 215 -9.74 65.39 -28.10
C PRO A 215 -8.52 66.26 -27.87
N ALA A 216 -7.98 66.75 -28.99
CA ALA A 216 -6.94 67.78 -29.02
C ALA A 216 -7.51 69.14 -28.56
N ASN A 217 -6.80 69.81 -27.61
CA ASN A 217 -6.91 71.19 -27.36
C ASN A 217 -5.52 71.85 -27.37
#